data_d20be113f85425b93e026809f21effa8
#
_entry.id   d20be113f85425b93e026809f21effa8
#
_cell.length_a   1.000
_cell.length_b   1.000
_cell.length_c   1.000
_cell.angle_alpha   90.00
_cell.angle_beta   90.00
_cell.angle_gamma   90.00
#
_symmetry.space_group_name_H-M   'P 1'
#
loop_
_entity.id
_entity.type
_entity.pdbx_description
1 polymer ?
#
loop_
_entity_poly.entity_id
_entity_poly.type
_entity_poly.pdbx_seq_one_letter_code
_entity_poly.pdbx_strand_id
1 'polypeptide(L)'
;MRAKPAVPLAGKYRLIDIPISNCINSDISKMYVLTQFNSASLNRHIAQTYNLSGPFGQGFVEVLAAQQTPETPSWFEGTADAVRKYQWLFQEWDVDEYLILSGDQLYRMDYSLFIEHHRRTGADLTVAALPVDPKQAEAFGLMRTDDNGSIQEFREKPKGEALKEMAVDTSRFGLSKE
;
A
#
# COMPACT_ATOMS: atom_id res chain seq x y z
N MET A 1 -17.73 5.15 -13.70
CA MET A 1 -16.35 5.52 -13.31
C MET A 1 -15.64 4.22 -12.88
N ARG A 2 -14.39 3.96 -13.27
CA ARG A 2 -13.67 2.74 -12.88
C ARG A 2 -12.87 2.99 -11.61
N ALA A 3 -12.61 1.95 -10.82
CA ALA A 3 -11.65 2.03 -9.72
C ALA A 3 -10.26 2.38 -10.27
N LYS A 4 -9.49 3.24 -9.61
CA LYS A 4 -8.14 3.66 -10.05
C LYS A 4 -7.21 2.48 -10.35
N PRO A 5 -7.13 1.42 -9.52
CA PRO A 5 -6.29 0.25 -9.80
C PRO A 5 -6.65 -0.49 -11.10
N ALA A 6 -7.88 -0.29 -11.60
CA ALA A 6 -8.37 -0.92 -12.84
C ALA A 6 -8.02 -0.11 -14.11
N VAL A 7 -7.34 1.02 -13.99
CA VAL A 7 -6.93 1.85 -15.13
C VAL A 7 -5.97 1.05 -16.02
N PRO A 8 -6.24 0.97 -17.35
CA PRO A 8 -5.36 0.27 -18.27
C PRO A 8 -3.98 0.91 -18.36
N LEU A 9 -2.96 0.05 -18.43
CA LEU A 9 -1.57 0.43 -18.63
C LEU A 9 -1.02 -0.35 -19.83
N ALA A 10 -0.42 0.34 -20.78
CA ALA A 10 0.22 -0.26 -21.96
C ALA A 10 -0.65 -1.32 -22.71
N GLY A 11 -1.96 -1.12 -22.75
CA GLY A 11 -2.91 -1.93 -23.51
C GLY A 11 -3.35 -3.23 -22.84
N LYS A 12 -2.46 -4.01 -22.26
CA LYS A 12 -2.77 -5.33 -21.67
C LYS A 12 -2.85 -5.30 -20.15
N TYR A 13 -2.07 -4.44 -19.52
CA TYR A 13 -1.92 -4.36 -18.08
C TYR A 13 -2.90 -3.37 -17.45
N ARG A 14 -2.97 -3.40 -16.13
CA ARG A 14 -3.65 -2.42 -15.28
C ARG A 14 -2.71 -1.92 -14.20
N LEU A 15 -3.00 -0.81 -13.57
CA LEU A 15 -2.16 -0.25 -12.51
C LEU A 15 -1.90 -1.27 -11.39
N ILE A 16 -2.90 -2.04 -11.01
CA ILE A 16 -2.80 -3.07 -9.97
C ILE A 16 -1.76 -4.16 -10.31
N ASP A 17 -1.45 -4.39 -11.58
CA ASP A 17 -0.49 -5.42 -11.98
C ASP A 17 0.93 -5.07 -11.53
N ILE A 18 1.22 -3.79 -11.30
CA ILE A 18 2.53 -3.36 -10.81
C ILE A 18 2.80 -3.83 -9.38
N PRO A 19 1.98 -3.47 -8.36
CA PRO A 19 2.20 -3.96 -7.00
C PRO A 19 2.08 -5.48 -6.89
N ILE A 20 1.16 -6.13 -7.62
CA ILE A 20 1.07 -7.59 -7.63
C ILE A 20 2.36 -8.21 -8.20
N SER A 21 2.89 -7.70 -9.31
CA SER A 21 4.15 -8.18 -9.89
C SER A 21 5.34 -7.94 -8.97
N ASN A 22 5.41 -6.80 -8.28
CA ASN A 22 6.43 -6.56 -7.28
C ASN A 22 6.36 -7.58 -6.14
N CYS A 23 5.15 -7.91 -5.65
CA CYS A 23 4.96 -8.96 -4.63
C CYS A 23 5.47 -10.31 -5.12
N ILE A 24 5.06 -10.75 -6.30
CA ILE A 24 5.49 -12.03 -6.88
C ILE A 24 7.01 -12.08 -7.04
N ASN A 25 7.62 -11.01 -7.52
CA ASN A 25 9.07 -10.91 -7.69
C ASN A 25 9.84 -10.82 -6.35
N SER A 26 9.13 -10.56 -5.25
CA SER A 26 9.67 -10.53 -3.88
C SER A 26 9.29 -11.78 -3.07
N ASP A 27 8.90 -12.88 -3.75
CA ASP A 27 8.46 -14.14 -3.16
C ASP A 27 7.23 -14.04 -2.22
N ILE A 28 6.42 -12.99 -2.39
CA ILE A 28 5.17 -12.80 -1.67
C ILE A 28 4.05 -13.39 -2.52
N SER A 29 3.50 -14.52 -2.10
CA SER A 29 2.54 -15.31 -2.89
C SER A 29 1.10 -15.26 -2.35
N LYS A 30 0.87 -14.82 -1.13
CA LYS A 30 -0.47 -14.72 -0.51
C LYS A 30 -0.89 -13.26 -0.50
N MET A 31 -1.89 -12.92 -1.31
CA MET A 31 -2.30 -11.53 -1.52
C MET A 31 -3.81 -11.39 -1.46
N TYR A 32 -4.28 -10.44 -0.67
CA TYR A 32 -5.66 -9.97 -0.69
C TYR A 32 -5.77 -8.60 -1.34
N VAL A 33 -6.68 -8.46 -2.27
CA VAL A 33 -6.98 -7.19 -2.95
C VAL A 33 -8.31 -6.66 -2.44
N LEU A 34 -8.25 -5.66 -1.57
CA LEU A 34 -9.44 -5.03 -1.00
C LEU A 34 -10.02 -4.04 -2.02
N THR A 35 -11.28 -4.24 -2.36
CA THR A 35 -11.96 -3.43 -3.38
C THR A 35 -13.27 -2.84 -2.82
N GLN A 36 -13.62 -1.67 -3.35
CA GLN A 36 -14.91 -1.04 -3.08
C GLN A 36 -15.78 -1.04 -4.35
N PHE A 37 -16.41 0.06 -4.59
CA PHE A 37 -17.34 0.31 -5.67
C PHE A 37 -16.69 0.15 -7.07
N ASN A 38 -17.49 -0.32 -8.05
CA ASN A 38 -17.08 -0.46 -9.47
C ASN A 38 -15.88 -1.40 -9.74
N SER A 39 -15.75 -2.44 -8.93
CA SER A 39 -14.62 -3.39 -9.00
C SER A 39 -14.80 -4.56 -9.97
N ALA A 40 -15.98 -4.76 -10.58
CA ALA A 40 -16.28 -5.95 -11.40
C ALA A 40 -15.24 -6.21 -12.50
N SER A 41 -14.77 -5.15 -13.19
CA SER A 41 -13.76 -5.31 -14.24
C SER A 41 -12.36 -5.59 -13.67
N LEU A 42 -12.07 -5.10 -12.47
CA LEU A 42 -10.83 -5.40 -11.74
C LEU A 42 -10.84 -6.85 -11.25
N ASN A 43 -11.93 -7.28 -10.62
CA ASN A 43 -12.09 -8.64 -10.11
C ASN A 43 -11.94 -9.67 -11.25
N ARG A 44 -12.57 -9.42 -12.40
CA ARG A 44 -12.42 -10.28 -13.58
C ARG A 44 -10.97 -10.34 -14.05
N HIS A 45 -10.28 -9.21 -14.12
CA HIS A 45 -8.88 -9.16 -14.55
C HIS A 45 -7.99 -9.98 -13.61
N ILE A 46 -8.11 -9.77 -12.28
CA ILE A 46 -7.33 -10.50 -11.30
C ILE A 46 -7.59 -12.00 -11.39
N ALA A 47 -8.85 -12.42 -11.42
CA ALA A 47 -9.21 -13.83 -11.51
C ALA A 47 -8.71 -14.53 -12.78
N GLN A 48 -8.60 -13.81 -13.89
CA GLN A 48 -8.11 -14.35 -15.17
C GLN A 48 -6.58 -14.34 -15.28
N THR A 49 -5.91 -13.38 -14.60
CA THR A 49 -4.47 -13.14 -14.76
C THR A 49 -3.64 -13.86 -13.70
N TYR A 50 -4.13 -13.89 -12.46
CA TYR A 50 -3.38 -14.35 -11.31
C TYR A 50 -3.98 -15.62 -10.69
N ASN A 51 -3.85 -16.74 -11.40
CA ASN A 51 -4.18 -18.04 -10.85
C ASN A 51 -2.92 -18.70 -10.29
N LEU A 52 -2.55 -18.34 -9.05
CA LEU A 52 -1.39 -18.90 -8.35
C LEU A 52 -1.71 -20.24 -7.66
N SER A 53 -2.96 -20.70 -7.72
CA SER A 53 -3.46 -21.93 -7.07
C SER A 53 -3.26 -23.18 -7.92
N GLY A 54 -2.15 -23.29 -8.68
CA GLY A 54 -1.81 -24.50 -9.42
C GLY A 54 -1.50 -25.69 -8.47
N PRO A 55 -1.41 -26.95 -8.99
CA PRO A 55 -1.16 -28.14 -8.18
C PRO A 55 0.16 -28.10 -7.38
N PHE A 56 1.04 -27.16 -7.67
CA PHE A 56 2.30 -26.90 -6.97
C PHE A 56 2.39 -25.47 -6.40
N GLY A 57 1.35 -24.64 -6.56
CA GLY A 57 1.33 -23.26 -6.10
C GLY A 57 0.85 -23.16 -4.64
N GLN A 58 1.66 -22.58 -3.78
CA GLN A 58 1.31 -22.31 -2.39
C GLN A 58 0.74 -20.90 -2.19
N GLY A 59 0.33 -20.21 -3.26
CA GLY A 59 -0.10 -18.83 -3.23
C GLY A 59 -1.50 -18.60 -3.77
N PHE A 60 -2.01 -17.40 -3.52
CA PHE A 60 -3.28 -16.91 -4.07
C PHE A 60 -3.27 -15.40 -4.24
N VAL A 61 -4.11 -14.91 -5.16
CA VAL A 61 -4.51 -13.51 -5.24
C VAL A 61 -6.03 -13.48 -5.15
N GLU A 62 -6.56 -13.11 -4.02
CA GLU A 62 -7.99 -13.12 -3.73
C GLU A 62 -8.52 -11.69 -3.61
N VAL A 63 -9.71 -11.46 -4.19
CA VAL A 63 -10.36 -10.16 -4.13
C VAL A 63 -11.40 -10.15 -3.02
N LEU A 64 -11.23 -9.25 -2.07
CA LEU A 64 -12.16 -8.98 -0.99
C LEU A 64 -12.96 -7.71 -1.31
N ALA A 65 -14.24 -7.87 -1.59
CA ALA A 65 -15.13 -6.75 -1.86
C ALA A 65 -15.75 -6.20 -0.58
N ALA A 66 -15.85 -4.88 -0.47
CA ALA A 66 -16.58 -4.27 0.63
C ALA A 66 -17.99 -4.83 0.71
N GLN A 67 -18.36 -5.39 1.85
CA GLN A 67 -19.69 -5.90 2.12
C GLN A 67 -20.46 -4.89 2.96
N GLN A 68 -21.67 -4.59 2.52
CA GLN A 68 -22.64 -3.84 3.34
C GLN A 68 -23.43 -4.87 4.17
N THR A 69 -23.41 -4.70 5.48
CA THR A 69 -24.32 -5.45 6.35
C THR A 69 -25.44 -4.53 6.84
N PRO A 70 -26.58 -5.06 7.28
CA PRO A 70 -27.65 -4.24 7.88
C PRO A 70 -27.16 -3.37 9.04
N GLU A 71 -26.13 -3.83 9.76
CA GLU A 71 -25.53 -3.17 10.91
C GLU A 71 -24.50 -2.12 10.52
N THR A 72 -23.85 -2.28 9.36
CA THR A 72 -22.85 -1.36 8.81
C THR A 72 -23.14 -1.09 7.32
N PRO A 73 -24.09 -0.20 7.01
CA PRO A 73 -24.47 0.10 5.63
C PRO A 73 -23.46 0.95 4.88
N SER A 74 -22.38 1.38 5.54
CA SER A 74 -21.37 2.26 4.96
C SER A 74 -20.27 1.48 4.25
N TRP A 75 -19.75 2.06 3.16
CA TRP A 75 -18.50 1.64 2.53
C TRP A 75 -17.32 1.84 3.50
N PHE A 76 -16.12 1.38 3.10
CA PHE A 76 -14.91 1.67 3.86
C PHE A 76 -14.71 3.19 3.97
N GLU A 77 -14.48 3.67 5.18
CA GLU A 77 -14.21 5.09 5.44
C GLU A 77 -12.79 5.49 5.00
N GLY A 78 -11.92 4.52 4.78
CA GLY A 78 -10.55 4.69 4.33
C GLY A 78 -9.82 3.36 4.24
N THR A 79 -8.53 3.40 3.88
CA THR A 79 -7.69 2.20 3.72
C THR A 79 -7.52 1.43 5.03
N ALA A 80 -7.32 2.12 6.14
CA ALA A 80 -7.19 1.49 7.45
C ALA A 80 -8.49 0.80 7.89
N ASP A 81 -9.65 1.39 7.60
CA ASP A 81 -10.95 0.80 7.88
C ASP A 81 -11.17 -0.48 7.06
N ALA A 82 -10.76 -0.48 5.80
CA ALA A 82 -10.80 -1.67 4.95
C ALA A 82 -10.01 -2.83 5.55
N VAL A 83 -8.78 -2.58 6.00
CA VAL A 83 -7.93 -3.59 6.65
C VAL A 83 -8.56 -4.08 7.95
N ARG A 84 -9.07 -3.17 8.78
CA ARG A 84 -9.69 -3.49 10.08
C ARG A 84 -10.91 -4.39 9.93
N LYS A 85 -11.76 -4.13 8.92
CA LYS A 85 -12.96 -4.94 8.66
C LYS A 85 -12.65 -6.40 8.26
N TYR A 86 -11.47 -6.65 7.70
CA TYR A 86 -11.02 -7.99 7.32
C TYR A 86 -9.96 -8.59 8.26
N GLN A 87 -9.68 -7.94 9.38
CA GLN A 87 -8.66 -8.41 10.33
C GLN A 87 -8.88 -9.86 10.77
N TRP A 88 -10.13 -10.26 10.97
CA TRP A 88 -10.51 -11.63 11.35
C TRP A 88 -10.03 -12.65 10.32
N LEU A 89 -10.12 -12.36 9.03
CA LEU A 89 -9.67 -13.23 7.95
C LEU A 89 -8.13 -13.31 7.90
N PHE A 90 -7.46 -12.19 8.11
CA PHE A 90 -5.99 -12.17 8.10
C PHE A 90 -5.40 -12.95 9.27
N GLN A 91 -6.06 -12.93 10.42
CA GLN A 91 -5.64 -13.69 11.60
C GLN A 91 -5.75 -15.21 11.43
N GLU A 92 -6.57 -15.71 10.51
CA GLU A 92 -6.68 -17.15 10.23
C GLU A 92 -5.38 -17.76 9.69
N TRP A 93 -4.48 -16.96 9.14
CA TRP A 93 -3.23 -17.42 8.54
C TRP A 93 -2.05 -17.51 9.51
N ASP A 94 -2.22 -17.06 10.75
CA ASP A 94 -1.16 -17.05 11.77
C ASP A 94 0.18 -16.51 11.23
N VAL A 95 0.13 -15.32 10.62
CA VAL A 95 1.29 -14.64 10.04
C VAL A 95 1.80 -13.56 10.99
N ASP A 96 3.11 -13.39 11.04
CA ASP A 96 3.77 -12.42 11.91
C ASP A 96 3.69 -10.99 11.38
N GLU A 97 3.60 -10.84 10.05
CA GLU A 97 3.76 -9.54 9.38
C GLU A 97 2.74 -9.37 8.25
N TYR A 98 2.31 -8.13 8.06
CA TYR A 98 1.43 -7.74 6.96
C TYR A 98 2.06 -6.62 6.13
N LEU A 99 2.16 -6.82 4.83
CA LEU A 99 2.56 -5.79 3.89
C LEU A 99 1.31 -5.13 3.29
N ILE A 100 1.10 -3.85 3.60
CA ILE A 100 -0.05 -3.07 3.11
C ILE A 100 0.42 -2.15 1.97
N LEU A 101 -0.19 -2.30 0.80
CA LEU A 101 0.18 -1.59 -0.41
C LEU A 101 -1.01 -0.82 -0.99
N SER A 102 -0.73 0.35 -1.59
CA SER A 102 -1.69 1.04 -2.43
C SER A 102 -1.76 0.37 -3.81
N GLY A 103 -2.97 0.12 -4.30
CA GLY A 103 -3.18 -0.59 -5.58
C GLY A 103 -3.10 0.29 -6.83
N ASP A 104 -2.86 1.59 -6.70
CA ASP A 104 -2.86 2.57 -7.78
C ASP A 104 -1.53 3.31 -7.96
N GLN A 105 -0.46 2.81 -7.35
CA GLN A 105 0.87 3.40 -7.46
C GLN A 105 1.70 2.70 -8.54
N LEU A 106 2.53 3.47 -9.22
CA LEU A 106 3.37 3.04 -10.31
C LEU A 106 4.84 3.19 -9.94
N TYR A 107 5.42 2.14 -9.37
CA TYR A 107 6.85 2.05 -9.07
C TYR A 107 7.33 0.60 -9.09
N ARG A 108 8.61 0.38 -9.31
CA ARG A 108 9.27 -0.92 -9.17
C ARG A 108 10.02 -0.95 -7.84
N MET A 109 9.74 -1.95 -7.02
CA MET A 109 10.38 -2.14 -5.73
C MET A 109 10.53 -3.63 -5.41
N ASP A 110 11.64 -3.98 -4.81
CA ASP A 110 11.85 -5.26 -4.16
C ASP A 110 11.39 -5.16 -2.71
N TYR A 111 10.27 -5.78 -2.41
CA TYR A 111 9.69 -5.74 -1.07
C TYR A 111 10.44 -6.62 -0.07
N SER A 112 11.24 -7.57 -0.51
CA SER A 112 12.06 -8.39 0.39
C SER A 112 13.04 -7.54 1.20
N LEU A 113 13.65 -6.55 0.57
CA LEU A 113 14.55 -5.60 1.24
C LEU A 113 13.82 -4.72 2.26
N PHE A 114 12.58 -4.35 1.96
CA PHE A 114 11.75 -3.56 2.87
C PHE A 114 11.36 -4.36 4.11
N ILE A 115 10.96 -5.61 3.92
CA ILE A 115 10.61 -6.54 5.00
C ILE A 115 11.86 -6.87 5.85
N GLU A 116 13.00 -7.12 5.22
CA GLU A 116 14.24 -7.36 5.94
C GLU A 116 14.64 -6.15 6.81
N HIS A 117 14.46 -4.94 6.30
CA HIS A 117 14.67 -3.73 7.09
C HIS A 117 13.75 -3.66 8.30
N HIS A 118 12.47 -3.95 8.13
CA HIS A 118 11.47 -4.01 9.21
C HIS A 118 11.92 -4.98 10.32
N ARG A 119 12.28 -6.19 9.96
CA ARG A 119 12.75 -7.23 10.89
C ARG A 119 14.03 -6.84 11.62
N ARG A 120 14.99 -6.26 10.90
CA ARG A 120 16.27 -5.82 11.45
C ARG A 120 16.11 -4.70 12.47
N THR A 121 15.18 -3.79 12.24
CA THR A 121 14.93 -2.66 13.16
C THR A 121 14.06 -3.05 14.34
N GLY A 122 13.34 -4.17 14.29
CA GLY A 122 12.39 -4.60 15.31
C GLY A 122 11.23 -3.61 15.49
N ALA A 123 10.87 -2.89 14.44
CA ALA A 123 9.81 -1.89 14.49
C ALA A 123 8.43 -2.55 14.45
N ASP A 124 7.46 -2.00 15.17
CA ASP A 124 6.06 -2.46 15.08
C ASP A 124 5.41 -2.01 13.76
N LEU A 125 5.85 -0.88 13.21
CA LEU A 125 5.38 -0.31 11.95
C LEU A 125 6.54 0.30 11.18
N THR A 126 6.68 -0.09 9.91
CA THR A 126 7.64 0.51 8.97
C THR A 126 6.88 1.14 7.80
N VAL A 127 7.21 2.37 7.44
CA VAL A 127 6.52 3.12 6.39
C VAL A 127 7.51 3.50 5.30
N ALA A 128 7.17 3.19 4.04
CA ALA A 128 7.91 3.71 2.89
C ALA A 128 7.57 5.20 2.68
N ALA A 129 8.58 6.03 2.63
CA ALA A 129 8.42 7.47 2.45
C ALA A 129 9.38 8.01 1.39
N LEU A 130 8.97 9.09 0.73
CA LEU A 130 9.78 9.82 -0.24
C LEU A 130 9.86 11.28 0.20
N PRO A 131 11.03 11.93 0.09
CA PRO A 131 11.10 13.37 0.19
C PRO A 131 10.34 14.02 -0.96
N VAL A 132 9.58 15.04 -0.65
CA VAL A 132 8.76 15.77 -1.63
C VAL A 132 8.99 17.27 -1.49
N ASP A 133 8.80 17.99 -2.58
CA ASP A 133 8.89 19.45 -2.57
C ASP A 133 7.69 20.08 -1.83
N PRO A 134 7.83 21.34 -1.34
CA PRO A 134 6.79 22.01 -0.57
C PRO A 134 5.44 22.15 -1.32
N LYS A 135 5.46 22.24 -2.66
CA LYS A 135 4.23 22.38 -3.45
C LYS A 135 3.43 21.07 -3.48
N GLN A 136 4.12 19.94 -3.53
CA GLN A 136 3.50 18.62 -3.53
C GLN A 136 3.09 18.18 -2.10
N ALA A 137 3.83 18.62 -1.10
CA ALA A 137 3.68 18.22 0.29
C ALA A 137 2.28 18.48 0.87
N GLU A 138 1.57 19.52 0.42
CA GLU A 138 0.20 19.82 0.85
C GLU A 138 -0.83 18.72 0.51
N ALA A 139 -0.50 17.85 -0.44
CA ALA A 139 -1.39 16.75 -0.87
C ALA A 139 -1.16 15.45 -0.12
N PHE A 140 -0.09 15.35 0.69
CA PHE A 140 0.36 14.12 1.34
C PHE A 140 0.32 14.18 2.86
N GLY A 141 0.27 13.02 3.49
CA GLY A 141 0.67 12.87 4.87
C GLY A 141 2.18 13.02 5.00
N LEU A 142 2.64 13.90 5.88
CA LEU A 142 4.05 14.18 6.10
C LEU A 142 4.54 13.54 7.39
N MET A 143 5.76 13.03 7.35
CA MET A 143 6.45 12.45 8.51
C MET A 143 7.77 13.17 8.76
N ARG A 144 8.05 13.44 10.01
CA ARG A 144 9.36 13.87 10.47
C ARG A 144 10.01 12.72 11.21
N THR A 145 11.24 12.40 10.83
CA THR A 145 12.01 11.31 11.44
C THR A 145 13.28 11.85 12.05
N ASP A 146 13.80 11.14 13.06
CA ASP A 146 15.15 11.36 13.57
C ASP A 146 16.23 10.79 12.60
N ASP A 147 17.49 10.88 13.01
CA ASP A 147 18.63 10.42 12.21
C ASP A 147 18.65 8.89 12.03
N ASN A 148 17.98 8.15 12.89
CA ASN A 148 17.85 6.70 12.81
C ASN A 148 16.66 6.26 11.95
N GLY A 149 15.85 7.20 11.47
CA GLY A 149 14.64 6.94 10.70
C GLY A 149 13.39 6.70 11.53
N SER A 150 13.46 6.84 12.86
CA SER A 150 12.27 6.69 13.73
C SER A 150 11.33 7.87 13.56
N ILE A 151 10.04 7.57 13.34
CA ILE A 151 9.01 8.59 13.14
C ILE A 151 8.77 9.32 14.45
N GLN A 152 8.98 10.63 14.45
CA GLN A 152 8.79 11.52 15.59
C GLN A 152 7.45 12.24 15.51
N GLU A 153 6.98 12.53 14.32
CA GLU A 153 5.76 13.28 14.09
C GLU A 153 5.13 12.90 12.76
N PHE A 154 3.79 12.88 12.73
CA PHE A 154 2.99 12.70 11.52
C PHE A 154 1.92 13.78 11.44
N ARG A 155 1.76 14.40 10.27
CA ARG A 155 0.69 15.38 9.99
C ARG A 155 0.04 15.08 8.65
N GLU A 156 -1.27 14.92 8.64
CA GLU A 156 -2.05 14.71 7.42
C GLU A 156 -2.31 16.04 6.72
N LYS A 157 -1.78 16.19 5.51
CA LYS A 157 -1.98 17.33 4.61
C LYS A 157 -1.83 18.70 5.28
N PRO A 158 -0.71 18.97 5.96
CA PRO A 158 -0.51 20.24 6.64
C PRO A 158 -0.41 21.39 5.62
N LYS A 159 -0.84 22.59 6.05
CA LYS A 159 -0.81 23.80 5.21
C LYS A 159 -0.19 24.97 5.99
N GLY A 160 0.29 25.98 5.25
CA GLY A 160 0.80 27.21 5.83
C GLY A 160 1.99 26.98 6.78
N GLU A 161 1.93 27.51 7.99
CA GLU A 161 3.00 27.37 8.99
C GLU A 161 3.22 25.93 9.42
N ALA A 162 2.16 25.13 9.59
CA ALA A 162 2.26 23.71 9.93
C ALA A 162 3.03 22.90 8.87
N LEU A 163 2.95 23.30 7.61
CA LEU A 163 3.75 22.68 6.54
C LEU A 163 5.23 23.04 6.66
N LYS A 164 5.55 24.30 7.00
CA LYS A 164 6.94 24.75 7.17
C LYS A 164 7.62 24.05 8.35
N GLU A 165 6.89 23.81 9.43
CA GLU A 165 7.40 23.08 10.60
C GLU A 165 7.77 21.62 10.28
N MET A 166 7.16 21.02 9.25
CA MET A 166 7.46 19.66 8.80
C MET A 166 8.66 19.57 7.85
N ALA A 167 9.29 20.70 7.51
CA ALA A 167 10.48 20.70 6.65
C ALA A 167 11.64 19.97 7.33
N VAL A 168 12.33 19.11 6.57
CA VAL A 168 13.50 18.35 7.02
C VAL A 168 14.71 18.63 6.14
N ASP A 169 15.91 18.46 6.68
CA ASP A 169 17.13 18.52 5.87
C ASP A 169 17.21 17.25 4.99
N THR A 170 17.16 17.46 3.68
CA THR A 170 17.20 16.37 2.69
C THR A 170 18.61 15.93 2.33
N SER A 171 19.65 16.60 2.81
CA SER A 171 21.05 16.24 2.55
C SER A 171 21.40 14.83 3.02
N ARG A 172 20.80 14.36 4.09
CA ARG A 172 20.95 13.00 4.61
C ARG A 172 20.42 11.90 3.66
N PHE A 173 19.58 12.27 2.69
CA PHE A 173 19.08 11.34 1.65
C PHE A 173 19.91 11.45 0.35
N GLY A 174 21.04 12.17 0.35
CA GLY A 174 21.87 12.41 -0.82
C GLY A 174 21.24 13.37 -1.84
N LEU A 175 20.25 14.13 -1.44
CA LEU A 175 19.56 15.12 -2.28
C LEU A 175 20.18 16.49 -2.03
N SER A 176 20.58 17.18 -3.12
CA SER A 176 21.03 18.58 -3.06
C SER A 176 19.85 19.49 -2.68
N LYS A 177 20.17 20.58 -1.97
CA LYS A 177 19.24 21.71 -1.81
C LYS A 177 19.16 22.42 -3.17
N GLU A 178 18.12 22.22 -3.96
CA GLU A 178 17.71 23.08 -5.05
C GLU A 178 16.51 23.94 -4.63
#